data_8930ce96d0d974dbddefe436a9b32551
#
_entry.id   8930ce96d0d974dbddefe436a9b32551
#
_cell.length_a   1.000
_cell.length_b   1.000
_cell.length_c   1.000
_cell.angle_alpha   90.00
_cell.angle_beta   90.00
_cell.angle_gamma   90.00
#
_symmetry.space_group_name_H-M   'P 1'
#
loop_
_entity.id
_entity.type
_entity.pdbx_description
1 polymer ?
#
loop_
_entity_poly.entity_id
_entity_poly.type
_entity_poly.pdbx_seq_one_letter_code
_entity_poly.pdbx_strand_id
1 'polypeptide(L)'
;CLHIGYPKTGSTFLQFSFFNKLSQNFIGRPYGLKDYYIEKLLSNSNNKNFQKYKKKIINHYLSKLEKNKINILSVEDFLKFSFFTKKSQNNPHQNIKRLKEVFSKIGSVKIIFVIRSHKNILRSFYDEYYLNDWKNNNIKHNDIIDYFKKKRIKRLDNLFLTFKFYKTYNLLKKNFGQNNVKLLFYEDLKYNFKNFNLDILNFLKINF
;
A
#
# COMPACT_ATOMS: atom_id res chain seq x y z
N CYS A 1 -10.31 4.14 8.10
CA CYS A 1 -9.33 3.06 7.99
C CYS A 1 -8.42 3.28 6.79
N LEU A 2 -7.13 2.98 6.93
CA LEU A 2 -6.19 2.94 5.81
C LEU A 2 -5.76 1.48 5.60
N HIS A 3 -6.12 0.91 4.45
CA HIS A 3 -5.51 -0.33 3.98
C HIS A 3 -4.25 0.04 3.19
N ILE A 4 -3.11 -0.29 3.76
CA ILE A 4 -1.79 -0.09 3.17
C ILE A 4 -1.10 -1.44 3.12
N GLY A 5 -0.87 -1.92 1.93
CA GLY A 5 -0.17 -3.18 1.70
C GLY A 5 1.00 -2.97 0.76
N TYR A 6 1.77 -4.02 0.60
CA TYR A 6 2.71 -4.07 -0.51
C TYR A 6 1.97 -4.45 -1.79
N PRO A 7 2.46 -4.06 -2.97
CA PRO A 7 1.98 -4.65 -4.21
C PRO A 7 2.06 -6.18 -4.15
N LYS A 8 1.10 -6.86 -4.80
CA LYS A 8 1.02 -8.34 -4.83
C LYS A 8 0.64 -9.02 -3.50
N THR A 9 -0.03 -8.29 -2.60
CA THR A 9 -0.59 -8.83 -1.35
C THR A 9 -2.11 -8.94 -1.35
N GLY A 10 -2.74 -9.04 -2.53
CA GLY A 10 -4.19 -9.20 -2.67
C GLY A 10 -4.99 -7.90 -2.62
N SER A 11 -4.35 -6.75 -2.78
CA SER A 11 -5.00 -5.43 -2.71
C SER A 11 -6.17 -5.29 -3.67
N THR A 12 -6.05 -5.80 -4.90
CA THR A 12 -7.13 -5.80 -5.90
C THR A 12 -8.37 -6.53 -5.40
N PHE A 13 -8.19 -7.73 -4.82
CA PHE A 13 -9.30 -8.48 -4.24
C PHE A 13 -9.96 -7.70 -3.09
N LEU A 14 -9.14 -7.19 -2.15
CA LEU A 14 -9.66 -6.42 -1.02
C LEU A 14 -10.41 -5.17 -1.47
N GLN A 15 -9.94 -4.48 -2.49
CA GLN A 15 -10.57 -3.28 -3.02
C GLN A 15 -11.91 -3.57 -3.71
N PHE A 16 -11.95 -4.54 -4.61
CA PHE A 16 -13.11 -4.78 -5.47
C PHE A 16 -14.11 -5.78 -4.89
N SER A 17 -13.61 -6.81 -4.20
CA SER A 17 -14.47 -7.92 -3.76
C SER A 17 -14.81 -7.89 -2.28
N PHE A 18 -14.09 -7.12 -1.47
CA PHE A 18 -14.32 -7.04 -0.04
C PHE A 18 -14.76 -5.64 0.40
N PHE A 19 -13.87 -4.65 0.40
CA PHE A 19 -14.19 -3.31 0.92
C PHE A 19 -15.35 -2.62 0.18
N ASN A 20 -15.42 -2.79 -1.14
CA ASN A 20 -16.50 -2.20 -1.95
C ASN A 20 -17.89 -2.82 -1.68
N LYS A 21 -17.92 -4.04 -1.09
CA LYS A 21 -19.16 -4.71 -0.71
C LYS A 21 -19.61 -4.46 0.72
N LEU A 22 -18.79 -3.81 1.53
CA LEU A 22 -19.16 -3.41 2.87
C LEU A 22 -20.13 -2.22 2.80
N SER A 23 -21.10 -2.17 3.70
CA SER A 23 -22.02 -1.02 3.87
C SER A 23 -21.34 0.22 4.47
N GLN A 24 -20.05 0.36 4.23
CA GLN A 24 -19.19 1.44 4.72
C GLN A 24 -18.78 2.37 3.57
N ASN A 25 -18.21 3.53 3.89
CA ASN A 25 -17.71 4.42 2.85
C ASN A 25 -16.34 3.94 2.34
N PHE A 26 -16.34 3.27 1.20
CA PHE A 26 -15.11 2.89 0.51
C PHE A 26 -14.66 4.02 -0.41
N ILE A 27 -13.67 4.79 0.04
CA ILE A 27 -13.08 5.89 -0.73
C ILE A 27 -12.30 5.34 -1.95
N GLY A 28 -11.91 4.08 -1.88
CA GLY A 28 -11.37 3.33 -3.00
C GLY A 28 -9.90 3.60 -3.30
N ARG A 29 -9.45 3.00 -4.39
CA ARG A 29 -8.25 3.41 -5.09
C ARG A 29 -8.61 4.65 -5.93
N PRO A 30 -7.72 5.65 -5.99
CA PRO A 30 -7.97 6.82 -6.81
C PRO A 30 -8.05 6.44 -8.30
N TYR A 31 -9.25 6.49 -8.88
CA TYR A 31 -9.46 6.18 -10.31
C TYR A 31 -9.45 7.42 -11.20
N GLY A 32 -9.53 8.61 -10.63
CA GLY A 32 -9.49 9.86 -11.38
C GLY A 32 -8.10 10.48 -11.41
N LEU A 33 -7.79 11.26 -12.44
CA LEU A 33 -6.54 12.03 -12.56
C LEU A 33 -6.27 12.88 -11.31
N LYS A 34 -7.33 13.47 -10.72
CA LYS A 34 -7.22 14.28 -9.50
C LYS A 34 -6.80 13.45 -8.29
N ASP A 35 -7.37 12.27 -8.11
CA ASP A 35 -7.05 11.37 -7.01
C ASP A 35 -5.62 10.87 -7.14
N TYR A 36 -5.23 10.45 -8.33
CA TYR A 36 -3.87 10.03 -8.63
C TYR A 36 -2.84 11.14 -8.37
N TYR A 37 -3.15 12.37 -8.74
CA TYR A 37 -2.28 13.51 -8.45
C TYR A 37 -2.10 13.74 -6.93
N ILE A 38 -3.18 13.69 -6.16
CA ILE A 38 -3.14 13.83 -4.69
C ILE A 38 -2.33 12.70 -4.04
N GLU A 39 -2.52 11.47 -4.50
CA GLU A 39 -1.73 10.33 -4.05
C GLU A 39 -0.23 10.53 -4.33
N LYS A 40 0.12 11.01 -5.51
CA LYS A 40 1.51 11.33 -5.88
C LYS A 40 2.10 12.46 -5.04
N LEU A 41 1.33 13.47 -4.71
CA LEU A 41 1.76 14.53 -3.80
C LEU A 41 2.07 13.96 -2.40
N LEU A 42 1.27 13.02 -1.92
CA LEU A 42 1.47 12.37 -0.63
C LEU A 42 2.66 11.39 -0.65
N SER A 43 2.74 10.53 -1.65
CA SER A 43 3.68 9.39 -1.67
C SER A 43 5.02 9.67 -2.35
N ASN A 44 5.06 10.50 -3.38
CA ASN A 44 6.22 10.60 -4.29
C ASN A 44 6.77 12.03 -4.46
N SER A 45 6.27 13.00 -3.73
CA SER A 45 6.79 14.36 -3.77
C SER A 45 8.00 14.55 -2.85
N ASN A 46 8.84 15.57 -3.10
CA ASN A 46 9.82 16.00 -2.10
C ASN A 46 9.13 16.67 -0.90
N ASN A 47 9.87 16.86 0.20
CA ASN A 47 9.30 17.43 1.41
C ASN A 47 8.73 18.85 1.21
N LYS A 48 9.42 19.68 0.44
CA LYS A 48 8.98 21.06 0.15
C LYS A 48 7.61 21.04 -0.54
N ASN A 49 7.45 20.22 -1.56
CA ASN A 49 6.17 20.07 -2.28
C ASN A 49 5.09 19.45 -1.40
N PHE A 50 5.42 18.42 -0.61
CA PHE A 50 4.45 17.85 0.32
C PHE A 50 3.92 18.90 1.30
N GLN A 51 4.79 19.69 1.96
CA GLN A 51 4.37 20.73 2.89
C GLN A 51 3.54 21.83 2.19
N LYS A 52 3.94 22.26 0.99
CA LYS A 52 3.21 23.22 0.17
C LYS A 52 1.76 22.76 -0.11
N TYR A 53 1.57 21.50 -0.42
CA TYR A 53 0.26 20.97 -0.82
C TYR A 53 -0.48 20.21 0.28
N LYS A 54 0.06 20.12 1.48
CA LYS A 54 -0.51 19.36 2.61
C LYS A 54 -1.96 19.73 2.92
N LYS A 55 -2.29 21.04 2.96
CA LYS A 55 -3.68 21.50 3.17
C LYS A 55 -4.62 21.03 2.06
N LYS A 56 -4.17 21.07 0.80
CA LYS A 56 -4.93 20.56 -0.35
C LYS A 56 -5.19 19.07 -0.24
N ILE A 57 -4.18 18.29 0.20
CA ILE A 57 -4.30 16.84 0.41
C ILE A 57 -5.33 16.55 1.50
N ILE A 58 -5.25 17.24 2.64
CA ILE A 58 -6.19 17.08 3.76
C ILE A 58 -7.63 17.39 3.30
N ASN A 59 -7.85 18.53 2.66
CA ASN A 59 -9.18 18.94 2.20
C ASN A 59 -9.76 17.98 1.17
N HIS A 60 -8.91 17.42 0.29
CA HIS A 60 -9.34 16.41 -0.69
C HIS A 60 -9.88 15.14 0.00
N TYR A 61 -9.20 14.63 1.02
CA TYR A 61 -9.71 13.46 1.74
C TYR A 61 -10.90 13.81 2.62
N LEU A 62 -10.91 14.98 3.28
CA LEU A 62 -12.06 15.45 4.07
C LEU A 62 -13.35 15.51 3.24
N SER A 63 -13.26 15.97 1.98
CA SER A 63 -14.44 16.08 1.09
C SER A 63 -15.02 14.73 0.67
N LYS A 64 -14.32 13.63 0.92
CA LYS A 64 -14.76 12.27 0.59
C LYS A 64 -15.28 11.49 1.79
N LEU A 65 -15.19 12.06 2.99
CA LEU A 65 -15.63 11.34 4.19
C LEU A 65 -17.15 11.40 4.34
N GLU A 66 -17.72 10.27 4.72
CA GLU A 66 -19.09 10.17 5.19
C GLU A 66 -19.12 10.13 6.72
N LYS A 67 -19.96 10.96 7.32
CA LYS A 67 -20.25 10.92 8.75
C LYS A 67 -20.96 9.62 9.09
N ASN A 68 -20.73 9.11 10.30
CA ASN A 68 -21.36 7.88 10.81
C ASN A 68 -20.99 6.58 10.06
N LYS A 69 -20.02 6.62 9.15
CA LYS A 69 -19.48 5.44 8.50
C LYS A 69 -17.98 5.29 8.75
N ILE A 70 -17.51 4.07 8.66
CA ILE A 70 -16.07 3.81 8.60
C ILE A 70 -15.60 4.15 7.19
N ASN A 71 -14.74 5.15 7.09
CA ASN A 71 -14.17 5.57 5.82
C ASN A 71 -12.93 4.72 5.52
N ILE A 72 -12.93 3.98 4.42
CA ILE A 72 -11.87 3.04 4.05
C ILE A 72 -11.14 3.56 2.82
N LEU A 73 -9.86 3.87 2.96
CA LEU A 73 -8.95 4.20 1.88
C LEU A 73 -7.97 3.04 1.68
N SER A 74 -7.81 2.56 0.45
CA SER A 74 -6.93 1.45 0.12
C SER A 74 -5.91 1.86 -0.94
N VAL A 75 -4.64 2.01 -0.53
CA VAL A 75 -3.55 2.40 -1.43
C VAL A 75 -2.30 1.59 -1.13
N GLU A 76 -1.89 0.75 -2.07
CA GLU A 76 -0.69 -0.09 -1.95
C GLU A 76 0.62 0.67 -2.25
N ASP A 77 0.57 1.70 -3.08
CA ASP A 77 1.77 2.42 -3.52
C ASP A 77 2.47 3.23 -2.40
N PHE A 78 1.82 3.43 -1.26
CA PHE A 78 2.43 4.13 -0.13
C PHE A 78 3.64 3.42 0.47
N LEU A 79 3.72 2.10 0.36
CA LEU A 79 4.81 1.29 0.91
C LEU A 79 5.82 0.82 -0.13
N LYS A 80 5.60 1.14 -1.40
CA LYS A 80 6.46 0.71 -2.50
C LYS A 80 7.65 1.66 -2.66
N PHE A 81 8.86 1.12 -2.61
CA PHE A 81 10.01 1.83 -3.15
C PHE A 81 9.95 1.86 -4.68
N SER A 82 10.44 2.93 -5.27
CA SER A 82 10.57 2.94 -6.73
C SER A 82 11.71 2.02 -7.16
N PHE A 83 11.35 0.99 -7.92
CA PHE A 83 12.33 0.04 -8.46
C PHE A 83 12.98 0.52 -9.77
N PHE A 84 12.27 1.32 -10.55
CA PHE A 84 12.60 1.55 -11.96
C PHE A 84 13.08 2.96 -12.29
N THR A 85 12.93 3.93 -11.41
CA THR A 85 13.36 5.30 -11.68
C THR A 85 14.43 5.77 -10.71
N LYS A 86 15.55 6.27 -11.21
CA LYS A 86 16.59 6.91 -10.40
C LYS A 86 16.09 8.19 -9.68
N LYS A 87 14.99 8.77 -10.17
CA LYS A 87 14.44 10.06 -9.70
C LYS A 87 13.28 9.92 -8.72
N SER A 88 12.81 8.73 -8.43
CA SER A 88 11.70 8.56 -7.50
C SER A 88 12.14 8.82 -6.08
N GLN A 89 11.47 9.76 -5.44
CA GLN A 89 11.65 10.12 -4.03
C GLN A 89 10.74 9.30 -3.11
N ASN A 90 10.07 8.27 -3.65
CA ASN A 90 9.19 7.43 -2.85
C ASN A 90 9.97 6.66 -1.79
N ASN A 91 9.78 7.06 -0.55
CA ASN A 91 10.36 6.44 0.64
C ASN A 91 9.23 6.00 1.58
N PRO A 92 8.98 4.68 1.72
CA PRO A 92 7.93 4.16 2.57
C PRO A 92 7.94 4.69 4.01
N HIS A 93 9.12 4.87 4.60
CA HIS A 93 9.21 5.38 5.96
C HIS A 93 8.77 6.86 6.07
N GLN A 94 9.11 7.66 5.05
CA GLN A 94 8.65 9.04 4.96
C GLN A 94 7.14 9.09 4.68
N ASN A 95 6.65 8.20 3.83
CA ASN A 95 5.22 8.12 3.52
C ASN A 95 4.39 7.78 4.76
N ILE A 96 4.85 6.88 5.63
CA ILE A 96 4.17 6.56 6.90
C ILE A 96 4.05 7.82 7.78
N LYS A 97 5.11 8.63 7.88
CA LYS A 97 5.06 9.90 8.61
C LYS A 97 4.05 10.87 7.99
N ARG A 98 4.05 11.02 6.67
CA ARG A 98 3.11 11.88 5.94
C ARG A 98 1.67 11.42 6.08
N LEU A 99 1.42 10.10 6.03
CA LEU A 99 0.11 9.52 6.31
C LEU A 99 -0.36 9.92 7.72
N LYS A 100 0.53 9.81 8.72
CA LYS A 100 0.23 10.27 10.08
C LYS A 100 -0.10 11.75 10.11
N GLU A 101 0.72 12.61 9.49
CA GLU A 101 0.51 14.06 9.46
C GLU A 101 -0.81 14.50 8.80
N VAL A 102 -1.22 13.79 7.75
CA VAL A 102 -2.48 14.07 7.04
C VAL A 102 -3.67 13.52 7.80
N PHE A 103 -3.67 12.22 8.07
CA PHE A 103 -4.88 11.53 8.53
C PHE A 103 -5.16 11.74 10.03
N SER A 104 -4.16 12.09 10.86
CA SER A 104 -4.43 12.49 12.24
C SER A 104 -5.19 13.83 12.36
N LYS A 105 -5.20 14.64 11.31
CA LYS A 105 -6.03 15.87 11.24
C LYS A 105 -7.46 15.59 10.78
N ILE A 106 -7.70 14.39 10.26
CA ILE A 106 -8.99 13.98 9.72
C ILE A 106 -9.80 13.20 10.75
N GLY A 107 -9.14 12.40 11.59
CA GLY A 107 -9.82 11.63 12.64
C GLY A 107 -9.00 10.49 13.18
N SER A 108 -9.67 9.57 13.89
CA SER A 108 -9.06 8.33 14.38
C SER A 108 -8.70 7.42 13.21
N VAL A 109 -7.47 6.89 13.21
CA VAL A 109 -6.94 6.11 12.10
C VAL A 109 -6.62 4.69 12.53
N LYS A 110 -7.24 3.71 11.89
CA LYS A 110 -6.87 2.29 11.95
C LYS A 110 -6.13 1.90 10.67
N ILE A 111 -5.11 1.06 10.80
CA ILE A 111 -4.27 0.58 9.71
C ILE A 111 -4.50 -0.91 9.51
N ILE A 112 -4.84 -1.33 8.31
CA ILE A 112 -4.75 -2.72 7.85
C ILE A 112 -3.48 -2.84 7.02
N PHE A 113 -2.57 -3.68 7.47
CA PHE A 113 -1.28 -3.91 6.83
C PHE A 113 -1.16 -5.37 6.41
N VAL A 114 -1.19 -5.61 5.10
CA VAL A 114 -1.11 -6.98 4.54
C VAL A 114 0.29 -7.24 4.03
N ILE A 115 0.86 -8.38 4.45
CA ILE A 115 2.15 -8.88 3.98
C ILE A 115 1.98 -10.25 3.30
N ARG A 116 3.01 -10.66 2.58
CA ARG A 116 3.06 -11.95 1.88
C ARG A 116 4.45 -12.53 2.04
N SER A 117 4.59 -13.87 2.02
CA SER A 117 5.90 -14.52 2.12
C SER A 117 6.86 -13.97 1.05
N HIS A 118 8.12 -13.77 1.42
CA HIS A 118 9.13 -13.19 0.51
C HIS A 118 9.28 -13.98 -0.79
N LYS A 119 9.27 -15.31 -0.70
CA LYS A 119 9.34 -16.18 -1.87
C LYS A 119 8.19 -15.93 -2.85
N ASN A 120 6.97 -15.86 -2.34
CA ASN A 120 5.77 -15.71 -3.18
C ASN A 120 5.62 -14.30 -3.74
N ILE A 121 6.00 -13.28 -2.98
CA ILE A 121 5.93 -11.90 -3.46
C ILE A 121 6.99 -11.64 -4.53
N LEU A 122 8.21 -12.14 -4.36
CA LEU A 122 9.28 -12.01 -5.35
C LEU A 122 8.92 -12.71 -6.66
N ARG A 123 8.37 -13.93 -6.58
CA ARG A 123 7.88 -14.65 -7.77
C ARG A 123 6.78 -13.87 -8.49
N SER A 124 5.80 -13.34 -7.75
CA SER A 124 4.71 -12.56 -8.34
C SER A 124 5.18 -11.24 -8.98
N PHE A 125 6.23 -10.62 -8.44
CA PHE A 125 6.89 -9.49 -9.08
C PHE A 125 7.63 -9.89 -10.34
N TYR A 126 8.35 -10.99 -10.30
CA TYR A 126 9.04 -11.51 -11.47
C TYR A 126 8.04 -11.78 -12.60
N ASP A 127 6.97 -12.50 -12.33
CA ASP A 127 5.95 -12.85 -13.32
C ASP A 127 5.36 -11.60 -13.99
N GLU A 128 5.05 -10.55 -13.21
CA GLU A 128 4.51 -9.30 -13.75
C GLU A 128 5.53 -8.52 -14.59
N TYR A 129 6.72 -8.33 -14.06
CA TYR A 129 7.72 -7.48 -14.72
C TYR A 129 8.43 -8.20 -15.86
N TYR A 130 8.66 -9.50 -15.74
CA TYR A 130 9.21 -10.33 -16.81
C TYR A 130 8.29 -10.35 -18.02
N LEU A 131 6.99 -10.61 -17.79
CA LEU A 131 6.00 -10.64 -18.87
C LEU A 131 5.87 -9.26 -19.55
N ASN A 132 5.93 -8.17 -18.78
CA ASN A 132 5.90 -6.83 -19.36
C ASN A 132 7.18 -6.50 -20.14
N ASP A 133 8.35 -6.88 -19.64
CA ASP A 133 9.62 -6.68 -20.35
C ASP A 133 9.70 -7.55 -21.60
N TRP A 134 9.24 -8.80 -21.54
CA TRP A 134 9.20 -9.69 -22.70
C TRP A 134 8.27 -9.15 -23.79
N LYS A 135 7.08 -8.69 -23.41
CA LYS A 135 6.13 -8.09 -24.36
C LYS A 135 6.65 -6.81 -25.01
N ASN A 136 7.38 -5.98 -24.27
CA ASN A 136 7.80 -4.66 -24.75
C ASN A 136 9.19 -4.68 -25.42
N ASN A 137 10.07 -5.61 -25.06
CA ASN A 137 11.48 -5.58 -25.46
C ASN A 137 12.01 -6.89 -26.01
N ASN A 138 11.19 -7.94 -26.11
CA ASN A 138 11.61 -9.31 -26.51
C ASN A 138 12.82 -9.88 -25.72
N ILE A 139 13.01 -9.39 -24.49
CA ILE A 139 14.15 -9.80 -23.65
C ILE A 139 13.79 -11.09 -22.93
N LYS A 140 14.54 -12.15 -23.22
CA LYS A 140 14.45 -13.43 -22.50
C LYS A 140 15.43 -13.46 -21.33
N HIS A 141 14.98 -13.91 -20.19
CA HIS A 141 15.78 -14.19 -18.99
C HIS A 141 15.65 -15.67 -18.65
N ASN A 142 16.76 -16.29 -18.28
CA ASN A 142 16.79 -17.74 -18.03
C ASN A 142 16.09 -18.10 -16.72
N ASP A 143 16.16 -17.24 -15.72
CA ASP A 143 15.48 -17.41 -14.44
C ASP A 143 15.24 -16.08 -13.69
N ILE A 144 14.57 -16.17 -12.56
CA ILE A 144 14.24 -15.05 -11.69
C ILE A 144 15.50 -14.33 -11.15
N ILE A 145 16.57 -15.10 -10.86
CA ILE A 145 17.82 -14.56 -10.31
C ILE A 145 18.55 -13.77 -11.40
N ASP A 146 18.64 -14.32 -12.61
CA ASP A 146 19.23 -13.66 -13.76
C ASP A 146 18.49 -12.36 -14.11
N TYR A 147 17.15 -12.38 -14.10
CA TYR A 147 16.32 -11.19 -14.28
C TYR A 147 16.66 -10.08 -13.29
N PHE A 148 16.71 -10.40 -12.01
CA PHE A 148 17.00 -9.41 -11.00
C PHE A 148 18.45 -8.92 -11.02
N LYS A 149 19.42 -9.76 -11.36
CA LYS A 149 20.84 -9.38 -11.52
C LYS A 149 21.04 -8.44 -12.71
N LYS A 150 20.48 -8.74 -13.87
CA LYS A 150 20.61 -7.94 -15.10
C LYS A 150 19.94 -6.57 -15.00
N LYS A 151 18.89 -6.44 -14.22
CA LYS A 151 18.19 -5.14 -14.00
C LYS A 151 18.93 -4.16 -13.10
N ARG A 152 20.22 -4.37 -12.81
CA ARG A 152 21.16 -3.55 -12.03
C ARG A 152 21.02 -3.65 -10.50
N ILE A 153 22.10 -4.06 -9.86
CA ILE A 153 22.30 -4.32 -8.42
C ILE A 153 21.76 -3.21 -7.50
N LYS A 154 21.85 -1.91 -7.88
CA LYS A 154 21.29 -0.80 -7.09
C LYS A 154 19.76 -0.85 -6.90
N ARG A 155 19.04 -1.64 -7.67
CA ARG A 155 17.58 -1.79 -7.57
C ARG A 155 17.15 -2.99 -6.73
N LEU A 156 18.01 -4.00 -6.61
CA LEU A 156 17.79 -5.11 -5.69
C LEU A 156 17.78 -4.61 -4.24
N ASP A 157 18.66 -3.68 -3.89
CA ASP A 157 18.67 -3.08 -2.55
C ASP A 157 17.32 -2.42 -2.22
N ASN A 158 16.73 -1.68 -3.15
CA ASN A 158 15.42 -1.09 -2.96
C ASN A 158 14.31 -2.13 -2.85
N LEU A 159 14.39 -3.25 -3.57
CA LEU A 159 13.46 -4.36 -3.46
C LEU A 159 13.55 -4.99 -2.07
N PHE A 160 14.75 -5.30 -1.60
CA PHE A 160 14.96 -5.84 -0.25
C PHE A 160 14.58 -4.85 0.85
N LEU A 161 14.85 -3.55 0.67
CA LEU A 161 14.43 -2.52 1.59
C LEU A 161 12.91 -2.40 1.68
N THR A 162 12.21 -2.58 0.55
CA THR A 162 10.75 -2.60 0.51
C THR A 162 10.19 -3.70 1.43
N PHE A 163 10.75 -4.89 1.39
CA PHE A 163 10.19 -6.06 2.10
C PHE A 163 10.73 -6.24 3.52
N LYS A 164 11.28 -5.22 4.14
CA LYS A 164 11.58 -5.21 5.59
C LYS A 164 10.29 -5.08 6.41
N PHE A 165 9.42 -6.08 6.33
CA PHE A 165 8.07 -6.07 6.92
C PHE A 165 8.07 -5.74 8.40
N TYR A 166 8.95 -6.35 9.18
CA TYR A 166 9.06 -6.10 10.62
C TYR A 166 9.37 -4.62 10.93
N LYS A 167 10.33 -4.03 10.20
CA LYS A 167 10.68 -2.61 10.38
C LYS A 167 9.50 -1.70 10.02
N THR A 168 8.80 -1.99 8.94
CA THR A 168 7.62 -1.24 8.50
C THR A 168 6.48 -1.37 9.50
N TYR A 169 6.22 -2.59 9.99
CA TYR A 169 5.18 -2.84 10.99
C TYR A 169 5.45 -2.08 12.30
N ASN A 170 6.68 -2.12 12.81
CA ASN A 170 7.05 -1.37 14.01
C ASN A 170 6.93 0.15 13.81
N LEU A 171 7.27 0.65 12.62
CA LEU A 171 7.10 2.06 12.31
C LEU A 171 5.63 2.47 12.24
N LEU A 172 4.76 1.62 11.70
CA LEU A 172 3.31 1.83 11.72
C LEU A 172 2.77 1.87 13.15
N LYS A 173 3.14 0.89 13.98
CA LYS A 173 2.75 0.87 15.41
C LYS A 173 3.22 2.11 16.17
N LYS A 174 4.46 2.55 15.94
CA LYS A 174 5.01 3.77 16.54
C LYS A 174 4.22 5.02 16.16
N ASN A 175 3.76 5.12 14.91
CA ASN A 175 3.07 6.33 14.42
C ASN A 175 1.56 6.32 14.72
N PHE A 176 0.90 5.17 14.69
CA PHE A 176 -0.56 5.08 14.79
C PHE A 176 -1.06 4.46 16.09
N GLY A 177 -0.17 3.88 16.90
CA GLY A 177 -0.50 3.13 18.11
C GLY A 177 -0.65 1.64 17.86
N GLN A 178 -0.24 0.83 18.85
CA GLN A 178 -0.21 -0.64 18.72
C GLN A 178 -1.60 -1.22 18.40
N ASN A 179 -2.64 -0.75 19.07
CA ASN A 179 -4.01 -1.24 18.91
C ASN A 179 -4.69 -0.75 17.61
N ASN A 180 -4.06 0.17 16.90
CA ASN A 180 -4.58 0.75 15.67
C ASN A 180 -3.93 0.15 14.41
N VAL A 181 -3.10 -0.89 14.54
CA VAL A 181 -2.43 -1.54 13.42
C VAL A 181 -2.69 -3.03 13.45
N LYS A 182 -3.47 -3.54 12.50
CA LYS A 182 -3.71 -4.96 12.26
C LYS A 182 -2.77 -5.45 11.16
N LEU A 183 -1.93 -6.42 11.50
CA LEU A 183 -1.12 -7.17 10.54
C LEU A 183 -1.91 -8.38 10.06
N LEU A 184 -1.93 -8.60 8.75
CA LEU A 184 -2.57 -9.75 8.11
C LEU A 184 -1.62 -10.39 7.10
N PHE A 185 -1.80 -11.69 6.88
CA PHE A 185 -1.02 -12.46 5.93
C PHE A 185 -1.85 -12.78 4.68
N TYR A 186 -1.29 -12.55 3.51
CA TYR A 186 -1.93 -12.91 2.25
C TYR A 186 -2.23 -14.41 2.13
N GLU A 187 -1.42 -15.23 2.77
CA GLU A 187 -1.61 -16.67 2.82
C GLU A 187 -2.94 -17.03 3.51
N ASP A 188 -3.33 -16.28 4.56
CA ASP A 188 -4.64 -16.48 5.22
C ASP A 188 -5.79 -16.08 4.30
N LEU A 189 -5.63 -15.00 3.52
CA LEU A 189 -6.61 -14.64 2.49
C LEU A 189 -6.83 -15.78 1.50
N LYS A 190 -5.76 -16.51 1.15
CA LYS A 190 -5.81 -17.60 0.16
C LYS A 190 -6.37 -18.91 0.74
N TYR A 191 -5.98 -19.25 1.96
CA TYR A 191 -6.23 -20.58 2.53
C TYR A 191 -7.23 -20.59 3.69
N ASN A 192 -7.50 -19.44 4.30
CA ASN A 192 -8.40 -19.27 5.44
C ASN A 192 -9.25 -18.00 5.32
N PHE A 193 -9.87 -17.87 4.16
CA PHE A 193 -10.62 -16.68 3.73
C PHE A 193 -11.64 -16.17 4.75
N LYS A 194 -12.39 -17.09 5.37
CA LYS A 194 -13.41 -16.73 6.36
C LYS A 194 -12.79 -16.02 7.57
N ASN A 195 -11.75 -16.59 8.15
CA ASN A 195 -11.09 -16.00 9.32
C ASN A 195 -10.36 -14.71 8.96
N PHE A 196 -9.74 -14.63 7.78
CA PHE A 196 -9.11 -13.39 7.31
C PHE A 196 -10.12 -12.23 7.25
N ASN A 197 -11.32 -12.47 6.73
CA ASN A 197 -12.37 -11.47 6.67
C ASN A 197 -12.90 -11.10 8.06
N LEU A 198 -13.17 -12.10 8.91
CA LEU A 198 -13.60 -11.86 10.28
C LEU A 198 -12.59 -11.03 11.08
N ASP A 199 -11.31 -11.25 10.87
CA ASP A 199 -10.23 -10.48 11.48
C ASP A 199 -10.30 -8.99 11.10
N ILE A 200 -10.60 -8.69 9.83
CA ILE A 200 -10.78 -7.30 9.39
C ILE A 200 -12.04 -6.69 10.02
N LEU A 201 -13.16 -7.39 9.98
CA LEU A 201 -14.43 -6.90 10.49
C LEU A 201 -14.38 -6.63 12.00
N ASN A 202 -13.82 -7.58 12.77
CA ASN A 202 -13.62 -7.43 14.21
C ASN A 202 -12.69 -6.25 14.53
N PHE A 203 -11.59 -6.12 13.79
CA PHE A 203 -10.67 -5.00 13.96
C PHE A 203 -11.33 -3.67 13.67
N LEU A 204 -12.17 -3.59 12.65
CA LEU A 204 -12.91 -2.39 12.29
C LEU A 204 -14.15 -2.17 13.17
N LYS A 205 -14.59 -3.17 13.94
CA LYS A 205 -15.84 -3.18 14.71
C LYS A 205 -17.07 -3.04 13.79
N ILE A 206 -17.05 -3.74 12.68
CA ILE A 206 -18.18 -3.86 11.75
C ILE A 206 -18.93 -5.13 12.10
N ASN A 207 -20.20 -4.99 12.50
CA ASN A 207 -21.10 -6.13 12.68
C ASN A 207 -21.51 -6.68 11.32
N PHE A 208 -21.54 -8.00 11.22
CA PHE A 208 -21.99 -8.72 10.02
C PHE A 208 -23.43 -9.14 10.16
#